data_3730d6f77773805c08da12282bbf3cfc
#
_entry.id   3730d6f77773805c08da12282bbf3cfc
#
_cell.length_a   1.000
_cell.length_b   1.000
_cell.length_c   1.000
_cell.angle_alpha   90.00
_cell.angle_beta   90.00
_cell.angle_gamma   90.00
#
_symmetry.space_group_name_H-M   'P 1'
#
loop_
_entity.id
_entity.type
_entity.pdbx_description
1 polymer ?
#
loop_
_entity_poly.entity_id
_entity_poly.type
_entity_poly.pdbx_seq_one_letter_code
_entity_poly.pdbx_strand_id
1 'polypeptide(L)'
;MRPTWADPNEDFFQLTERLYRLLDDSLRWEQAPLPAGSFSPATDILATDSEIVLLAEVPGMDRDQIAVQVDGHVVTISGERPAPEDEADALVRERSSGTFSRSFSLAYDLDPGSVAARLEDGLLRVTIGRRKTKALDVM
;
A
#
# COMPACT_ATOMS: atom_id res chain seq x y z
N MET A 1 16.70 -27.43 -14.73
CA MET A 1 17.45 -28.18 -13.73
C MET A 1 17.92 -27.24 -12.65
N ARG A 2 17.45 -27.40 -11.42
CA ARG A 2 17.85 -26.54 -10.32
C ARG A 2 19.27 -26.88 -9.89
N PRO A 3 20.14 -25.89 -9.69
CA PRO A 3 21.43 -26.17 -9.07
C PRO A 3 21.19 -26.66 -7.64
N THR A 4 21.96 -27.67 -7.24
CA THR A 4 21.84 -28.33 -5.93
C THR A 4 22.17 -27.43 -4.73
N TRP A 5 22.59 -26.20 -4.97
CA TRP A 5 22.91 -25.22 -3.95
C TRP A 5 21.83 -24.17 -3.71
N ALA A 6 20.70 -24.27 -4.41
CA ALA A 6 19.59 -23.33 -4.21
C ALA A 6 18.94 -23.59 -2.84
N ASP A 7 18.91 -22.55 -2.02
CA ASP A 7 18.27 -22.61 -0.72
C ASP A 7 16.76 -22.81 -0.90
N PRO A 8 16.17 -23.89 -0.34
CA PRO A 8 14.74 -24.11 -0.42
C PRO A 8 13.90 -22.96 0.16
N ASN A 9 14.46 -22.19 1.09
CA ASN A 9 13.78 -21.05 1.68
C ASN A 9 13.73 -19.84 0.73
N GLU A 10 14.76 -19.66 -0.09
CA GLU A 10 14.78 -18.61 -1.10
C GLU A 10 13.70 -18.84 -2.17
N ASP A 11 13.53 -20.08 -2.57
CA ASP A 11 12.49 -20.49 -3.53
C ASP A 11 11.08 -20.23 -2.98
N PHE A 12 10.88 -20.52 -1.70
CA PHE A 12 9.59 -20.29 -1.04
C PHE A 12 9.26 -18.79 -0.97
N PHE A 13 10.23 -17.95 -0.63
CA PHE A 13 10.07 -16.50 -0.63
C PHE A 13 9.75 -15.96 -2.02
N GLN A 14 10.47 -16.40 -3.04
CA GLN A 14 10.21 -15.98 -4.42
C GLN A 14 8.85 -16.44 -4.91
N LEU A 15 8.42 -17.63 -4.55
CA LEU A 15 7.10 -18.14 -4.89
C LEU A 15 6.00 -17.32 -4.22
N THR A 16 6.18 -16.98 -2.96
CA THR A 16 5.25 -16.16 -2.19
C THR A 16 5.15 -14.75 -2.77
N GLU A 17 6.28 -14.13 -3.12
CA GLU A 17 6.29 -12.82 -3.78
C GLU A 17 5.59 -12.87 -5.13
N ARG A 18 5.82 -13.90 -5.91
CA ARG A 18 5.13 -14.09 -7.20
C ARG A 18 3.62 -14.25 -7.02
N LEU A 19 3.22 -15.00 -6.00
CA LEU A 19 1.81 -15.19 -5.69
C LEU A 19 1.16 -13.87 -5.28
N TYR A 20 1.83 -13.06 -4.46
CA TYR A 20 1.35 -11.74 -4.07
C TYR A 20 1.25 -10.79 -5.26
N ARG A 21 2.23 -10.80 -6.14
CA ARG A 21 2.18 -10.00 -7.38
C ARG A 21 1.03 -10.41 -8.28
N LEU A 22 0.80 -11.72 -8.43
CA LEU A 22 -0.32 -12.24 -9.20
C LEU A 22 -1.66 -11.86 -8.59
N LEU A 23 -1.77 -11.91 -7.25
CA LEU A 23 -2.97 -11.49 -6.53
C LEU A 23 -3.18 -9.96 -6.65
N ASP A 24 -2.13 -9.17 -6.53
CA ASP A 24 -2.19 -7.72 -6.72
C ASP A 24 -2.55 -7.38 -8.16
N ASP A 25 -1.99 -8.07 -9.13
CA ASP A 25 -2.33 -7.92 -10.54
C ASP A 25 -3.77 -8.36 -10.83
N SER A 26 -4.24 -9.46 -10.23
CA SER A 26 -5.63 -9.89 -10.42
C SER A 26 -6.61 -8.96 -9.71
N LEU A 27 -6.26 -8.39 -8.58
CA LEU A 27 -7.05 -7.35 -7.92
C LEU A 27 -7.09 -6.07 -8.77
N ARG A 28 -6.02 -5.75 -9.47
CA ARG A 28 -6.00 -4.64 -10.44
C ARG A 28 -6.89 -4.92 -11.65
N TRP A 29 -7.02 -6.17 -12.07
CA TRP A 29 -7.88 -6.57 -13.18
C TRP A 29 -9.36 -6.50 -12.83
N GLU A 30 -9.71 -6.78 -11.58
CA GLU A 30 -11.08 -6.68 -11.09
C GLU A 30 -11.50 -5.23 -10.84
N GLN A 31 -10.55 -4.33 -10.67
CA GLN A 31 -10.85 -2.91 -10.65
C GLN A 31 -11.12 -2.45 -12.08
N ALA A 32 -12.37 -2.11 -12.35
CA ALA A 32 -12.74 -1.45 -13.59
C ALA A 32 -11.74 -0.32 -13.89
N PRO A 33 -11.34 -0.10 -15.16
CA PRO A 33 -10.44 1.00 -15.46
C PRO A 33 -10.97 2.27 -14.82
N LEU A 34 -10.11 2.91 -14.01
CA LEU A 34 -10.48 4.13 -13.31
C LEU A 34 -10.96 5.16 -14.32
N PRO A 35 -12.09 5.84 -14.07
CA PRO A 35 -12.55 6.90 -14.95
C PRO A 35 -11.43 7.91 -15.17
N ALA A 36 -11.40 8.52 -16.35
CA ALA A 36 -10.45 9.58 -16.65
C ALA A 36 -10.52 10.65 -15.56
N GLY A 37 -9.37 11.00 -14.95
CA GLY A 37 -9.29 11.94 -13.85
C GLY A 37 -9.36 11.33 -12.46
N SER A 38 -9.50 10.01 -12.34
CA SER A 38 -9.43 9.32 -11.04
C SER A 38 -8.02 9.31 -10.49
N PHE A 39 -7.92 9.40 -9.17
CA PHE A 39 -6.64 9.39 -8.47
C PHE A 39 -6.41 8.04 -7.78
N SER A 40 -5.27 7.43 -8.04
CA SER A 40 -4.81 6.24 -7.34
C SER A 40 -3.34 6.43 -6.98
N PRO A 41 -3.01 6.60 -5.69
CA PRO A 41 -1.64 6.89 -5.30
C PRO A 41 -0.72 5.69 -5.51
N ALA A 42 0.39 5.92 -6.19
CA ALA A 42 1.46 4.94 -6.29
C ALA A 42 2.02 4.69 -4.90
N THR A 43 2.17 3.42 -4.53
CA THR A 43 2.54 3.02 -3.17
C THR A 43 3.63 1.97 -3.21
N ASP A 44 4.68 2.20 -2.43
CA ASP A 44 5.70 1.20 -2.14
C ASP A 44 5.44 0.60 -0.76
N ILE A 45 5.67 -0.69 -0.62
CA ILE A 45 5.58 -1.39 0.66
C ILE A 45 6.92 -2.07 0.93
N LEU A 46 7.49 -1.73 2.07
CA LEU A 46 8.78 -2.25 2.51
C LEU A 46 8.60 -3.01 3.82
N ALA A 47 9.32 -4.09 3.99
CA ALA A 47 9.31 -4.87 5.23
C ALA A 47 10.70 -4.88 5.83
N THR A 48 10.78 -4.57 7.12
CA THR A 48 11.95 -4.82 7.96
C THR A 48 11.65 -5.96 8.92
N ASP A 49 12.61 -6.33 9.75
CA ASP A 49 12.38 -7.38 10.76
C ASP A 49 11.30 -7.03 11.77
N SER A 50 11.11 -5.74 12.02
CA SER A 50 10.20 -5.23 13.07
C SER A 50 9.04 -4.39 12.59
N GLU A 51 9.10 -3.94 11.33
CA GLU A 51 8.13 -2.96 10.84
C GLU A 51 7.76 -3.20 9.38
N ILE A 52 6.56 -2.76 9.03
CA ILE A 52 6.12 -2.57 7.64
C ILE A 52 6.04 -1.07 7.40
N VAL A 53 6.57 -0.64 6.27
CA VAL A 53 6.56 0.77 5.87
C VAL A 53 5.86 0.90 4.52
N LEU A 54 4.81 1.72 4.48
CA LEU A 54 4.15 2.08 3.24
C LEU A 54 4.53 3.51 2.87
N LEU A 55 4.85 3.72 1.60
CA LEU A 55 5.16 5.03 1.06
C LEU A 55 4.19 5.31 -0.08
N ALA A 56 3.28 6.25 0.11
CA ALA A 56 2.26 6.60 -0.87
C ALA A 56 2.47 8.02 -1.38
N GLU A 57 2.44 8.20 -2.68
CA GLU A 57 2.56 9.52 -3.30
C GLU A 57 1.20 10.21 -3.33
N VAL A 58 1.05 11.23 -2.49
CA VAL A 58 -0.21 11.98 -2.35
C VAL A 58 0.04 13.50 -2.45
N PRO A 59 0.64 13.96 -3.55
CA PRO A 59 0.98 15.37 -3.69
C PRO A 59 -0.28 16.23 -3.70
N GLY A 60 -0.21 17.39 -3.03
CA GLY A 60 -1.33 18.33 -2.97
C GLY A 60 -2.44 17.95 -2.00
N MET A 61 -2.23 16.94 -1.15
CA MET A 61 -3.20 16.52 -0.14
C MET A 61 -2.76 16.95 1.26
N ASP A 62 -3.72 17.28 2.09
CA ASP A 62 -3.54 17.54 3.51
C ASP A 62 -3.82 16.29 4.34
N ARG A 63 -3.31 16.30 5.57
CA ARG A 63 -3.50 15.18 6.51
C ARG A 63 -4.98 14.86 6.76
N ASP A 64 -5.83 15.89 6.79
CA ASP A 64 -7.25 15.74 7.04
C ASP A 64 -8.00 15.05 5.89
N GLN A 65 -7.38 14.95 4.74
CA GLN A 65 -7.95 14.34 3.53
C GLN A 65 -7.58 12.87 3.39
N ILE A 66 -6.77 12.34 4.29
CA ILE A 66 -6.21 10.99 4.20
C ILE A 66 -6.56 10.22 5.47
N ALA A 67 -7.01 8.98 5.31
CA ALA A 67 -7.26 8.04 6.40
C ALA A 67 -6.43 6.77 6.20
N VAL A 68 -5.91 6.25 7.30
CA VAL A 68 -5.18 4.99 7.33
C VAL A 68 -5.86 4.06 8.33
N GLN A 69 -6.20 2.87 7.89
CA GLN A 69 -6.83 1.86 8.74
C GLN A 69 -6.04 0.56 8.68
N VAL A 70 -5.87 -0.07 9.83
CA VAL A 70 -5.23 -1.37 9.95
C VAL A 70 -6.19 -2.34 10.61
N ASP A 71 -6.47 -3.42 9.94
CA ASP A 71 -7.34 -4.49 10.45
C ASP A 71 -6.66 -5.85 10.20
N GLY A 72 -6.15 -6.44 11.28
CA GLY A 72 -5.44 -7.71 11.20
C GLY A 72 -4.17 -7.60 10.37
N HIS A 73 -4.22 -8.11 9.15
CA HIS A 73 -3.11 -8.05 8.18
C HIS A 73 -3.43 -7.20 6.96
N VAL A 74 -4.54 -6.44 7.02
CA VAL A 74 -4.97 -5.56 5.92
C VAL A 74 -4.72 -4.11 6.30
N VAL A 75 -4.05 -3.37 5.43
CA VAL A 75 -3.84 -1.93 5.55
C VAL A 75 -4.64 -1.24 4.45
N THR A 76 -5.45 -0.27 4.82
CA THR A 76 -6.23 0.52 3.87
C THR A 76 -5.82 1.99 3.98
N ILE A 77 -5.45 2.56 2.86
CA ILE A 77 -5.21 3.99 2.72
C ILE A 77 -6.33 4.54 1.83
N SER A 78 -7.03 5.53 2.34
CA SER A 78 -8.15 6.15 1.63
C SER A 78 -8.11 7.65 1.80
N GLY A 79 -8.79 8.34 0.90
CA GLY A 79 -8.87 9.79 0.97
C GLY A 79 -9.56 10.40 -0.22
N GLU A 80 -9.56 11.72 -0.22
CA GLU A 80 -10.09 12.51 -1.32
C GLU A 80 -9.11 13.61 -1.69
N ARG A 81 -8.70 13.60 -2.96
CA ARG A 81 -7.95 14.70 -3.55
C ARG A 81 -8.96 15.61 -4.24
N PRO A 82 -9.21 16.80 -3.70
CA PRO A 82 -10.28 17.64 -4.24
C PRO A 82 -9.95 18.11 -5.66
N ALA A 83 -11.01 18.20 -6.48
CA ALA A 83 -10.90 18.80 -7.79
C ALA A 83 -10.54 20.29 -7.65
N PRO A 84 -9.74 20.84 -8.58
CA PRO A 84 -9.44 22.26 -8.52
C PRO A 84 -10.71 23.09 -8.68
N GLU A 85 -10.90 24.03 -7.74
CA GLU A 85 -11.98 25.01 -7.77
C GLU A 85 -11.57 26.22 -8.61
N ASP A 86 -11.43 26.01 -9.91
CA ASP A 86 -11.07 27.12 -10.81
C ASP A 86 -12.32 27.60 -11.54
N GLU A 87 -12.63 28.90 -11.39
CA GLU A 87 -13.67 29.57 -12.17
C GLU A 87 -13.23 29.80 -13.62
N ALA A 88 -11.96 29.57 -13.91
CA ALA A 88 -11.40 29.75 -15.25
C ALA A 88 -11.62 28.50 -16.10
N ASP A 89 -11.76 28.70 -17.40
CA ASP A 89 -11.79 27.61 -18.37
C ASP A 89 -10.44 26.91 -18.41
N ALA A 90 -10.42 25.61 -18.15
CA ALA A 90 -9.20 24.83 -18.21
C ALA A 90 -8.81 24.58 -19.66
N LEU A 91 -7.63 25.01 -20.06
CA LEU A 91 -7.08 24.73 -21.39
C LEU A 91 -6.49 23.30 -21.46
N VAL A 92 -5.91 22.85 -20.36
CA VAL A 92 -5.38 21.49 -20.20
C VAL A 92 -5.65 21.05 -18.77
N ARG A 93 -6.12 19.83 -18.62
CA ARG A 93 -6.39 19.24 -17.31
C ARG A 93 -5.88 17.82 -17.26
N GLU A 94 -4.65 17.63 -16.82
CA GLU A 94 -3.99 16.33 -16.73
C GLU A 94 -3.92 15.79 -15.31
N ARG A 95 -4.09 16.67 -14.30
CA ARG A 95 -4.02 16.28 -12.91
C ARG A 95 -5.27 15.51 -12.52
N SER A 96 -5.06 14.32 -11.94
CA SER A 96 -6.16 13.50 -11.43
C SER A 96 -6.68 14.03 -10.10
N SER A 97 -7.95 13.80 -9.82
CA SER A 97 -8.62 14.16 -8.58
C SER A 97 -9.69 13.13 -8.25
N GLY A 98 -10.27 13.22 -7.07
CA GLY A 98 -11.35 12.36 -6.63
C GLY A 98 -10.99 11.50 -5.43
N THR A 99 -11.90 10.61 -5.06
CA THR A 99 -11.70 9.68 -3.96
C THR A 99 -10.82 8.52 -4.39
N PHE A 100 -10.01 8.05 -3.46
CA PHE A 100 -9.25 6.82 -3.64
C PHE A 100 -9.36 5.94 -2.41
N SER A 101 -9.20 4.65 -2.63
CA SER A 101 -9.08 3.66 -1.55
C SER A 101 -8.18 2.55 -2.05
N ARG A 102 -7.09 2.31 -1.36
CA ARG A 102 -6.18 1.19 -1.65
C ARG A 102 -6.03 0.34 -0.41
N SER A 103 -6.29 -0.95 -0.58
CA SER A 103 -6.15 -1.95 0.48
C SER A 103 -5.06 -2.94 0.11
N PHE A 104 -4.21 -3.24 1.08
CA PHE A 104 -3.11 -4.18 0.92
C PHE A 104 -3.25 -5.27 1.96
N SER A 105 -3.36 -6.51 1.48
CA SER A 105 -3.34 -7.69 2.34
C SER A 105 -1.89 -8.15 2.47
N LEU A 106 -1.34 -8.07 3.67
CA LEU A 106 0.05 -8.39 3.93
C LEU A 106 0.18 -9.76 4.59
N ALA A 107 1.31 -10.44 4.34
CA ALA A 107 1.59 -11.74 4.93
C ALA A 107 2.08 -11.67 6.37
N TYR A 108 1.88 -10.53 7.02
CA TYR A 108 2.40 -10.26 8.36
C TYR A 108 1.27 -9.92 9.30
N ASP A 109 1.41 -10.36 10.53
CA ASP A 109 0.50 -9.96 11.59
C ASP A 109 0.92 -8.56 12.07
N LEU A 110 0.03 -7.59 11.90
CA LEU A 110 0.29 -6.18 12.17
C LEU A 110 -0.24 -5.80 13.54
N ASP A 111 0.48 -4.89 14.20
CA ASP A 111 0.04 -4.32 15.47
C ASP A 111 -0.70 -2.99 15.21
N PRO A 112 -2.04 -2.97 15.32
CA PRO A 112 -2.81 -1.76 15.04
C PRO A 112 -2.53 -0.63 16.04
N GLY A 113 -2.00 -0.96 17.22
CA GLY A 113 -1.61 0.04 18.23
C GLY A 113 -0.31 0.77 17.94
N SER A 114 0.48 0.28 16.97
CA SER A 114 1.78 0.84 16.63
C SER A 114 1.79 1.60 15.30
N VAL A 115 0.63 1.95 14.76
CA VAL A 115 0.54 2.68 13.49
C VAL A 115 0.97 4.12 13.69
N ALA A 116 1.95 4.56 12.89
CA ALA A 116 2.37 5.95 12.81
C ALA A 116 2.31 6.39 11.35
N ALA A 117 1.70 7.54 11.09
CA ALA A 117 1.60 8.10 9.76
C ALA A 117 2.18 9.52 9.74
N ARG A 118 2.98 9.80 8.73
CA ARG A 118 3.61 11.09 8.54
C ARG A 118 3.46 11.54 7.09
N LEU A 119 3.00 12.75 6.89
CA LEU A 119 2.89 13.37 5.57
C LEU A 119 3.94 14.47 5.46
N GLU A 120 4.83 14.31 4.49
CA GLU A 120 5.91 15.26 4.24
C GLU A 120 6.23 15.31 2.75
N ASP A 121 6.29 16.49 2.19
CA ASP A 121 6.62 16.72 0.78
C ASP A 121 5.77 15.91 -0.21
N GLY A 122 4.49 15.71 0.10
CA GLY A 122 3.57 14.94 -0.75
C GLY A 122 3.73 13.44 -0.63
N LEU A 123 4.56 12.96 0.28
CA LEU A 123 4.77 11.54 0.54
C LEU A 123 4.16 11.16 1.89
N LEU A 124 3.21 10.24 1.86
CA LEU A 124 2.65 9.65 3.07
C LEU A 124 3.49 8.44 3.47
N ARG A 125 4.08 8.52 4.65
CA ARG A 125 4.83 7.41 5.24
C ARG A 125 4.02 6.81 6.37
N VAL A 126 3.63 5.55 6.22
CA VAL A 126 2.93 4.79 7.24
C VAL A 126 3.86 3.70 7.76
N THR A 127 4.11 3.71 9.05
CA THR A 127 4.94 2.72 9.72
C THR A 127 4.08 1.91 10.67
N ILE A 128 4.12 0.60 10.55
CA ILE A 128 3.30 -0.32 11.35
C ILE A 128 4.21 -1.37 11.96
N GLY A 129 4.09 -1.56 13.27
CA GLY A 129 4.81 -2.63 13.95
C GLY A 129 4.35 -4.00 13.46
N ARG A 130 5.31 -4.84 13.18
CA ARG A 130 5.10 -6.22 12.77
C ARG A 130 5.22 -7.09 14.02
N ARG A 131 4.18 -7.87 14.32
CA ARG A 131 4.26 -8.85 15.37
C ARG A 131 5.20 -9.96 14.92
N LYS A 132 6.20 -10.26 15.75
CA LYS A 132 7.02 -11.44 15.52
C LYS A 132 6.12 -12.65 15.60
N THR A 133 6.14 -13.46 14.56
CA THR A 133 5.53 -14.79 14.62
C THR A 133 6.20 -15.49 15.80
N LYS A 134 5.46 -15.70 16.89
CA LYS A 134 5.95 -16.57 17.94
C LYS A 134 6.19 -17.91 17.28
N ALA A 135 7.46 -18.33 17.24
CA ALA A 135 7.75 -19.72 16.98
C ALA A 135 6.84 -20.51 17.92
N LEU A 136 5.94 -21.30 17.36
CA LEU A 136 5.15 -22.21 18.13
C LEU A 136 6.12 -23.12 18.88
N ASP A 137 6.25 -22.89 20.18
CA ASP A 137 6.89 -23.86 21.05
C ASP A 137 6.10 -25.14 20.95
N VAL A 138 6.59 -26.03 20.12
CA VAL A 138 6.09 -27.38 20.09
C VAL A 138 6.56 -28.04 21.38
N MET A 139 5.70 -28.04 22.33
CA MET A 139 5.92 -28.84 23.51
C MET A 139 5.69 -30.31 23.18
#